data_a7ae3a1133e9faee0876990264dff8da
#
_entry.id   a7ae3a1133e9faee0876990264dff8da
#
_cell.length_a   1.000
_cell.length_b   1.000
_cell.length_c   1.000
_cell.angle_alpha   90.00
_cell.angle_beta   90.00
_cell.angle_gamma   90.00
#
_symmetry.space_group_name_H-M   'P 1'
#
loop_
_entity.id
_entity.type
_entity.pdbx_description
1 polymer ?
#
loop_
_entity_poly.entity_id
_entity_poly.type
_entity_poly.pdbx_seq_one_letter_code
_entity_poly.pdbx_strand_id
1 'polypeptide(L)'
;MSVAQSRSELLAALPKGMTPHYLSTLAPLYAANRMQLMWQDREAVQQFQQQLAELAMSGVQPQFTQWVKLLTDPAITGVARDVVLSDAMLGYLQFVSAIGANGNSWLYSNIPYKLGLPPNAVINQWQLAVRQGKTLAYVTKLAPQHPQYAKMHQALRDMLADNRPWPQMANGPSLRPDQLSSDIAALREILARNGMLTAASVQTQEPPAVLTGSRNEPVDGGLSVDEEKSRESKSVVISPSAAPVKDLAASPESPFAQQPAGPVTVTDNAYTPDLVEGVKRFQKWQGLTADGVIGARTREWLNVSPQTRASLLALNIQRLRILPGYVDTGIMVNIPNYSLTYYQNGNEVLSSRVIVGRPSRKTPLMNSALNNVVVNPPWNVPTTLVREDIVPKAMRDGSYFQKHGYTVLSGWSNDAEVINPAMIDWNMVSARNFPYRIRQAPGATNSLGRFKFNMPSSDAIYLHDTPNHNLFQKDIRALSSGCVRVNKASDLANMLLQDAGWNNTRVSSTLKGGNTTYVNIRQHIPVKLYYLTAWVSDDGKPQFRTDIYNYDDTVRSGAQILAQAEKLMQ
;
A
#
# COMPACT_ATOMS: atom_id res chain seq x y z
N MET A 1 -28.24 -3.86 41.21
CA MET A 1 -28.35 -5.10 40.40
C MET A 1 -27.06 -5.87 40.48
N SER A 2 -27.17 -7.19 40.67
CA SER A 2 -25.95 -8.02 40.72
C SER A 2 -25.46 -8.33 39.29
N VAL A 3 -24.19 -8.71 39.17
CA VAL A 3 -23.62 -9.11 37.87
C VAL A 3 -24.35 -10.37 37.36
N ALA A 4 -24.68 -11.31 38.22
CA ALA A 4 -25.39 -12.52 37.82
C ALA A 4 -26.78 -12.22 37.27
N GLN A 5 -27.52 -11.28 37.87
CA GLN A 5 -28.83 -10.87 37.38
C GLN A 5 -28.68 -10.18 36.02
N SER A 6 -27.71 -9.29 35.90
CA SER A 6 -27.42 -8.61 34.65
C SER A 6 -27.10 -9.60 33.53
N ARG A 7 -26.23 -10.56 33.80
CA ARG A 7 -25.89 -11.62 32.83
C ARG A 7 -27.14 -12.35 32.35
N SER A 8 -28.00 -12.74 33.27
CA SER A 8 -29.24 -13.44 32.91
C SER A 8 -30.16 -12.57 32.06
N GLU A 9 -30.31 -11.30 32.42
CA GLU A 9 -31.14 -10.39 31.66
C GLU A 9 -30.61 -10.12 30.27
N LEU A 10 -29.28 -9.98 30.13
CA LEU A 10 -28.66 -9.81 28.80
C LEU A 10 -28.94 -11.02 27.91
N LEU A 11 -28.74 -12.21 28.44
CA LEU A 11 -29.00 -13.44 27.68
C LEU A 11 -30.46 -13.59 27.32
N ALA A 12 -31.37 -13.21 28.23
CA ALA A 12 -32.81 -13.27 27.97
C ALA A 12 -33.25 -12.27 26.89
N ALA A 13 -32.59 -11.14 26.77
CA ALA A 13 -32.92 -10.13 25.78
C ALA A 13 -32.44 -10.47 24.38
N LEU A 14 -31.48 -11.39 24.25
CA LEU A 14 -30.91 -11.77 22.98
C LEU A 14 -31.65 -12.97 22.37
N PRO A 15 -31.59 -13.11 21.04
CA PRO A 15 -32.17 -14.31 20.41
C PRO A 15 -31.55 -15.58 20.98
N LYS A 16 -32.36 -16.64 21.00
CA LYS A 16 -31.91 -17.91 21.54
C LYS A 16 -30.66 -18.40 20.80
N GLY A 17 -29.68 -18.84 21.55
CA GLY A 17 -28.44 -19.36 21.01
C GLY A 17 -27.40 -18.28 20.69
N MET A 18 -27.71 -17.00 20.91
CA MET A 18 -26.78 -15.94 20.69
C MET A 18 -26.14 -15.52 22.00
N THR A 19 -24.82 -15.50 22.04
CA THR A 19 -24.06 -15.06 23.21
C THR A 19 -23.08 -13.97 22.78
N PRO A 20 -23.03 -12.84 23.46
CA PRO A 20 -22.05 -11.81 23.16
C PRO A 20 -20.63 -12.33 23.32
N HIS A 21 -19.72 -11.84 22.52
CA HIS A 21 -18.30 -12.22 22.60
C HIS A 21 -17.71 -11.82 23.96
N TYR A 22 -18.10 -10.67 24.48
CA TYR A 22 -17.58 -10.12 25.73
C TYR A 22 -18.60 -10.16 26.87
N LEU A 23 -19.39 -11.22 26.94
CA LEU A 23 -20.46 -11.33 27.94
C LEU A 23 -19.96 -11.08 29.36
N SER A 24 -18.80 -11.63 29.71
CA SER A 24 -18.25 -11.50 31.07
C SER A 24 -17.85 -10.05 31.40
N THR A 25 -17.55 -9.24 30.40
CA THR A 25 -17.25 -7.82 30.56
C THR A 25 -18.53 -6.99 30.52
N LEU A 26 -19.47 -7.35 29.65
CA LEU A 26 -20.72 -6.60 29.48
C LEU A 26 -21.64 -6.74 30.70
N ALA A 27 -21.69 -7.90 31.35
CA ALA A 27 -22.55 -8.11 32.48
C ALA A 27 -22.29 -7.11 33.62
N PRO A 28 -21.03 -6.90 34.05
CA PRO A 28 -20.75 -5.86 35.05
C PRO A 28 -21.07 -4.43 34.57
N LEU A 29 -20.83 -4.14 33.29
CA LEU A 29 -21.08 -2.81 32.74
C LEU A 29 -22.57 -2.48 32.75
N TYR A 30 -23.41 -3.40 32.32
CA TYR A 30 -24.86 -3.21 32.33
C TYR A 30 -25.42 -3.23 33.76
N ALA A 31 -24.83 -4.02 34.65
CA ALA A 31 -25.22 -3.99 36.06
C ALA A 31 -24.97 -2.62 36.68
N ALA A 32 -23.80 -2.03 36.41
CA ALA A 32 -23.44 -0.71 36.91
C ALA A 32 -24.33 0.39 36.29
N ASN A 33 -24.83 0.18 35.10
CA ASN A 33 -25.71 1.13 34.42
C ASN A 33 -27.18 0.81 34.67
N ARG A 34 -27.49 -0.10 35.58
CA ARG A 34 -28.86 -0.50 35.93
C ARG A 34 -29.68 -0.95 34.73
N MET A 35 -29.02 -1.66 33.81
CA MET A 35 -29.64 -2.16 32.56
C MET A 35 -30.18 -1.06 31.63
N GLN A 36 -29.76 0.18 31.82
CA GLN A 36 -30.14 1.26 30.91
C GLN A 36 -29.38 1.14 29.61
N LEU A 37 -30.00 1.60 28.52
CA LEU A 37 -29.37 1.57 27.21
C LEU A 37 -28.19 2.54 27.18
N MET A 38 -27.09 2.11 26.60
CA MET A 38 -25.87 2.93 26.48
C MET A 38 -25.83 3.73 25.20
N TRP A 39 -26.59 3.31 24.20
CA TRP A 39 -26.55 3.90 22.86
C TRP A 39 -27.81 4.70 22.55
N GLN A 40 -28.01 5.78 23.32
CA GLN A 40 -29.18 6.62 23.16
C GLN A 40 -28.96 7.76 22.17
N ASP A 41 -27.72 8.16 21.94
CA ASP A 41 -27.38 9.22 20.99
C ASP A 41 -27.31 8.63 19.58
N ARG A 42 -28.24 9.04 18.72
CA ARG A 42 -28.36 8.51 17.36
C ARG A 42 -27.15 8.83 16.51
N GLU A 43 -26.55 10.01 16.67
CA GLU A 43 -25.35 10.37 15.92
C GLU A 43 -24.16 9.52 16.34
N ALA A 44 -24.04 9.24 17.64
CA ALA A 44 -22.97 8.38 18.14
C ALA A 44 -23.10 6.97 17.56
N VAL A 45 -24.33 6.44 17.50
CA VAL A 45 -24.60 5.14 16.89
C VAL A 45 -24.22 5.14 15.42
N GLN A 46 -24.63 6.17 14.69
CA GLN A 46 -24.35 6.27 13.26
C GLN A 46 -22.85 6.32 12.99
N GLN A 47 -22.12 7.17 13.69
CA GLN A 47 -20.69 7.27 13.51
C GLN A 47 -19.96 5.98 13.90
N PHE A 48 -20.37 5.37 15.00
CA PHE A 48 -19.76 4.10 15.40
C PHE A 48 -20.01 3.00 14.37
N GLN A 49 -21.23 2.90 13.88
CA GLN A 49 -21.58 1.90 12.87
C GLN A 49 -20.80 2.09 11.58
N GLN A 50 -20.54 3.32 11.18
CA GLN A 50 -19.74 3.60 10.00
C GLN A 50 -18.29 3.16 10.21
N GLN A 51 -17.69 3.48 11.35
CA GLN A 51 -16.34 3.05 11.67
C GLN A 51 -16.25 1.52 11.75
N LEU A 52 -17.25 0.89 12.34
CA LEU A 52 -17.30 -0.55 12.46
C LEU A 52 -17.42 -1.22 11.08
N ALA A 53 -18.25 -0.67 10.21
CA ALA A 53 -18.40 -1.18 8.84
C ALA A 53 -17.10 -1.07 8.05
N GLU A 54 -16.37 0.04 8.19
CA GLU A 54 -15.07 0.20 7.56
C GLU A 54 -14.09 -0.87 8.03
N LEU A 55 -14.04 -1.11 9.33
CA LEU A 55 -13.14 -2.13 9.87
C LEU A 55 -13.56 -3.55 9.43
N ALA A 56 -14.85 -3.82 9.39
CA ALA A 56 -15.36 -5.11 8.92
C ALA A 56 -14.99 -5.37 7.46
N MET A 57 -15.14 -4.35 6.60
CA MET A 57 -14.79 -4.47 5.18
C MET A 57 -13.30 -4.71 4.95
N SER A 58 -12.45 -4.26 5.87
CA SER A 58 -11.02 -4.51 5.76
C SER A 58 -10.66 -5.98 5.88
N GLY A 59 -11.51 -6.77 6.51
CA GLY A 59 -11.31 -8.21 6.68
C GLY A 59 -10.25 -8.62 7.69
N VAL A 60 -9.71 -7.68 8.47
CA VAL A 60 -8.59 -7.98 9.38
C VAL A 60 -9.00 -8.84 10.58
N GLN A 61 -10.29 -8.86 10.92
CA GLN A 61 -10.80 -9.69 12.01
C GLN A 61 -12.28 -10.08 11.73
N PRO A 62 -12.57 -11.38 11.57
CA PRO A 62 -13.92 -11.84 11.18
C PRO A 62 -15.05 -11.48 12.14
N GLN A 63 -14.75 -11.28 13.42
CA GLN A 63 -15.79 -10.94 14.39
C GLN A 63 -16.49 -9.62 14.06
N PHE A 64 -15.78 -8.67 13.49
CA PHE A 64 -16.40 -7.40 13.06
C PHE A 64 -17.44 -7.62 11.97
N THR A 65 -17.20 -8.57 11.08
CA THR A 65 -18.18 -8.96 10.08
C THR A 65 -19.45 -9.52 10.73
N GLN A 66 -19.31 -10.33 11.78
CA GLN A 66 -20.46 -10.87 12.50
C GLN A 66 -21.27 -9.75 13.17
N TRP A 67 -20.61 -8.78 13.79
CA TRP A 67 -21.30 -7.65 14.39
C TRP A 67 -22.05 -6.81 13.36
N VAL A 68 -21.48 -6.60 12.20
CA VAL A 68 -22.16 -5.88 11.12
C VAL A 68 -23.41 -6.63 10.65
N LYS A 69 -23.33 -7.96 10.53
CA LYS A 69 -24.50 -8.77 10.19
C LYS A 69 -25.61 -8.62 11.23
N LEU A 70 -25.26 -8.66 12.51
CA LEU A 70 -26.24 -8.52 13.59
C LEU A 70 -26.87 -7.11 13.60
N LEU A 71 -26.07 -6.09 13.36
CA LEU A 71 -26.57 -4.69 13.37
C LEU A 71 -27.44 -4.37 12.17
N THR A 72 -27.38 -5.16 11.11
CA THR A 72 -28.22 -4.99 9.92
C THR A 72 -29.36 -6.01 9.87
N ASP A 73 -29.49 -6.87 10.90
CA ASP A 73 -30.59 -7.81 11.00
C ASP A 73 -31.81 -7.08 11.60
N PRO A 74 -32.93 -6.98 10.88
CA PRO A 74 -34.12 -6.28 11.39
C PRO A 74 -34.69 -6.88 12.67
N ALA A 75 -34.40 -8.15 12.98
CA ALA A 75 -34.88 -8.81 14.19
C ALA A 75 -34.12 -8.36 15.44
N ILE A 76 -32.97 -7.74 15.31
CA ILE A 76 -32.15 -7.30 16.43
C ILE A 76 -32.49 -5.84 16.74
N THR A 77 -33.29 -5.62 17.76
CA THR A 77 -33.78 -4.29 18.12
C THR A 77 -33.75 -4.09 19.65
N GLY A 78 -33.97 -2.88 20.11
CA GLY A 78 -34.10 -2.58 21.53
C GLY A 78 -32.86 -2.93 22.33
N VAL A 79 -33.04 -3.64 23.43
CA VAL A 79 -31.96 -4.05 24.32
C VAL A 79 -30.96 -4.96 23.59
N ALA A 80 -31.46 -5.88 22.76
CA ALA A 80 -30.58 -6.75 21.99
C ALA A 80 -29.61 -5.95 21.12
N ARG A 81 -30.11 -4.92 20.44
CA ARG A 81 -29.27 -4.07 19.59
C ARG A 81 -28.26 -3.28 20.41
N ASP A 82 -28.67 -2.76 21.56
CA ASP A 82 -27.78 -2.03 22.46
C ASP A 82 -26.62 -2.92 22.93
N VAL A 83 -26.90 -4.17 23.26
CA VAL A 83 -25.90 -5.14 23.69
C VAL A 83 -24.94 -5.47 22.55
N VAL A 84 -25.46 -5.65 21.33
CA VAL A 84 -24.60 -5.92 20.17
C VAL A 84 -23.68 -4.73 19.89
N LEU A 85 -24.20 -3.51 19.98
CA LEU A 85 -23.37 -2.30 19.82
C LEU A 85 -22.27 -2.24 20.87
N SER A 86 -22.60 -2.55 22.13
CA SER A 86 -21.61 -2.55 23.21
C SER A 86 -20.57 -3.65 23.07
N ASP A 87 -21.00 -4.84 22.63
CA ASP A 87 -20.11 -5.96 22.35
C ASP A 87 -19.12 -5.59 21.24
N ALA A 88 -19.62 -5.01 20.15
CA ALA A 88 -18.82 -4.54 19.06
C ALA A 88 -17.87 -3.41 19.49
N MET A 89 -18.33 -2.50 20.36
CA MET A 89 -17.51 -1.42 20.88
C MET A 89 -16.31 -1.96 21.66
N LEU A 90 -16.49 -2.99 22.47
CA LEU A 90 -15.37 -3.58 23.19
C LEU A 90 -14.31 -4.14 22.24
N GLY A 91 -14.75 -4.84 21.19
CA GLY A 91 -13.81 -5.32 20.16
C GLY A 91 -13.11 -4.18 19.44
N TYR A 92 -13.86 -3.13 19.12
CA TYR A 92 -13.31 -1.96 18.46
C TYR A 92 -12.31 -1.21 19.33
N LEU A 93 -12.61 -1.07 20.63
CA LEU A 93 -11.68 -0.45 21.58
C LEU A 93 -10.39 -1.25 21.73
N GLN A 94 -10.50 -2.57 21.71
CA GLN A 94 -9.31 -3.43 21.73
C GLN A 94 -8.46 -3.19 20.49
N PHE A 95 -9.09 -3.13 19.31
CA PHE A 95 -8.39 -2.86 18.07
C PHE A 95 -7.70 -1.49 18.12
N VAL A 96 -8.45 -0.44 18.42
CA VAL A 96 -7.92 0.94 18.41
C VAL A 96 -6.80 1.12 19.43
N SER A 97 -6.94 0.51 20.62
CA SER A 97 -5.92 0.65 21.67
C SER A 97 -4.65 -0.13 21.40
N ALA A 98 -4.73 -1.21 20.64
CA ALA A 98 -3.59 -2.10 20.40
C ALA A 98 -2.94 -1.91 19.02
N ILE A 99 -3.58 -1.18 18.11
CA ILE A 99 -3.09 -1.09 16.73
C ILE A 99 -1.73 -0.41 16.64
N GLY A 100 -1.43 0.53 17.50
CA GLY A 100 -0.15 1.23 17.48
C GLY A 100 1.04 0.31 17.66
N ALA A 101 0.90 -0.70 18.54
CA ALA A 101 1.97 -1.66 18.79
C ALA A 101 1.93 -2.84 17.82
N ASN A 102 0.76 -3.16 17.26
CA ASN A 102 0.56 -4.37 16.47
C ASN A 102 0.24 -4.11 14.99
N GLY A 103 0.32 -2.86 14.56
CA GLY A 103 -0.15 -2.48 13.21
C GLY A 103 0.50 -3.28 12.10
N ASN A 104 1.81 -3.47 12.16
CA ASN A 104 2.50 -4.19 11.10
C ASN A 104 2.07 -5.66 11.02
N SER A 105 1.75 -6.30 12.15
CA SER A 105 1.30 -7.67 12.12
C SER A 105 -0.19 -7.82 11.84
N TRP A 106 -1.00 -6.83 12.16
CA TRP A 106 -2.45 -6.92 11.97
C TRP A 106 -2.94 -6.40 10.61
N LEU A 107 -2.26 -5.40 10.06
CA LEU A 107 -2.72 -4.74 8.84
C LEU A 107 -1.99 -5.21 7.58
N TYR A 108 -0.99 -6.07 7.72
CA TYR A 108 -0.19 -6.55 6.61
C TYR A 108 0.02 -8.07 6.68
N SER A 109 -0.96 -8.77 7.26
CA SER A 109 -0.92 -10.21 7.38
C SER A 109 -2.16 -10.82 6.73
N ASN A 110 -2.03 -12.00 6.18
CA ASN A 110 -3.17 -12.73 5.63
C ASN A 110 -3.88 -13.57 6.72
N ILE A 111 -3.36 -13.54 7.92
CA ILE A 111 -3.93 -14.28 9.04
C ILE A 111 -4.62 -13.27 9.96
N PRO A 112 -5.91 -13.46 10.26
CA PRO A 112 -6.61 -12.55 11.17
C PRO A 112 -5.95 -12.53 12.54
N TYR A 113 -5.89 -11.33 13.13
CA TYR A 113 -5.35 -11.23 14.47
C TYR A 113 -6.34 -11.79 15.50
N LYS A 114 -5.83 -12.19 16.66
CA LYS A 114 -6.66 -12.75 17.70
C LYS A 114 -7.34 -11.62 18.48
N LEU A 115 -8.67 -11.69 18.55
CA LEU A 115 -9.45 -10.70 19.27
C LEU A 115 -9.26 -10.87 20.78
N GLY A 116 -8.92 -9.81 21.47
CA GLY A 116 -8.69 -9.79 22.91
C GLY A 116 -9.57 -8.78 23.62
N LEU A 117 -9.29 -8.55 24.90
CA LEU A 117 -9.99 -7.56 25.70
C LEU A 117 -9.29 -6.20 25.60
N PRO A 118 -10.03 -5.10 25.57
CA PRO A 118 -9.41 -3.80 25.71
C PRO A 118 -8.89 -3.57 27.13
N PRO A 119 -7.94 -2.66 27.34
CA PRO A 119 -7.49 -2.32 28.68
C PRO A 119 -8.62 -1.77 29.55
N ASN A 120 -8.62 -2.07 30.83
CA ASN A 120 -9.64 -1.57 31.75
C ASN A 120 -9.75 -0.04 31.75
N ALA A 121 -8.64 0.66 31.63
CA ALA A 121 -8.66 2.12 31.56
C ALA A 121 -9.46 2.63 30.36
N VAL A 122 -9.34 1.96 29.23
CA VAL A 122 -10.08 2.34 28.01
C VAL A 122 -11.57 2.08 28.19
N ILE A 123 -11.94 0.94 28.77
CA ILE A 123 -13.34 0.63 29.07
C ILE A 123 -13.93 1.69 30.02
N ASN A 124 -13.19 2.06 31.03
CA ASN A 124 -13.63 3.05 32.00
C ASN A 124 -13.82 4.44 31.35
N GLN A 125 -12.94 4.82 30.43
CA GLN A 125 -13.10 6.08 29.69
C GLN A 125 -14.36 6.08 28.84
N TRP A 126 -14.66 4.98 28.17
CA TRP A 126 -15.91 4.84 27.43
C TRP A 126 -17.11 4.96 28.34
N GLN A 127 -17.12 4.23 29.46
CA GLN A 127 -18.22 4.26 30.41
C GLN A 127 -18.43 5.66 30.99
N LEU A 128 -17.34 6.38 31.27
CA LEU A 128 -17.42 7.76 31.72
C LEU A 128 -18.09 8.65 30.66
N ALA A 129 -17.69 8.49 29.41
CA ALA A 129 -18.30 9.25 28.32
C ALA A 129 -19.80 8.97 28.20
N VAL A 130 -20.22 7.72 28.35
CA VAL A 130 -21.64 7.36 28.34
C VAL A 130 -22.38 8.06 29.48
N ARG A 131 -21.84 8.01 30.68
CA ARG A 131 -22.49 8.65 31.85
C ARG A 131 -22.58 10.15 31.73
N GLN A 132 -21.60 10.77 31.06
CA GLN A 132 -21.55 12.21 30.91
C GLN A 132 -22.30 12.70 29.66
N GLY A 133 -22.93 11.82 28.90
CA GLY A 133 -23.61 12.20 27.66
C GLY A 133 -22.65 12.65 26.55
N LYS A 134 -21.38 12.18 26.58
CA LYS A 134 -20.35 12.57 25.63
C LYS A 134 -19.96 11.43 24.69
N THR A 135 -20.86 10.50 24.46
CA THR A 135 -20.60 9.32 23.62
C THR A 135 -20.20 9.71 22.20
N LEU A 136 -20.86 10.71 21.62
CA LEU A 136 -20.54 11.15 20.25
C LEU A 136 -19.09 11.65 20.16
N ALA A 137 -18.68 12.51 21.10
CA ALA A 137 -17.31 13.03 21.09
C ALA A 137 -16.30 11.91 21.28
N TYR A 138 -16.62 10.94 22.13
CA TYR A 138 -15.75 9.78 22.35
C TYR A 138 -15.59 8.94 21.08
N VAL A 139 -16.68 8.61 20.43
CA VAL A 139 -16.68 7.82 19.18
C VAL A 139 -15.92 8.56 18.08
N THR A 140 -16.11 9.86 17.97
CA THR A 140 -15.43 10.66 16.96
C THR A 140 -13.90 10.56 17.10
N LYS A 141 -13.41 10.51 18.33
CA LYS A 141 -11.98 10.39 18.57
C LYS A 141 -11.41 9.00 18.27
N LEU A 142 -12.25 7.99 18.13
CA LEU A 142 -11.81 6.63 17.80
C LEU A 142 -11.50 6.45 16.33
N ALA A 143 -11.94 7.36 15.47
CA ALA A 143 -11.61 7.34 14.05
C ALA A 143 -10.12 7.62 13.85
N PRO A 144 -9.53 7.22 12.72
CA PRO A 144 -8.15 7.58 12.43
C PRO A 144 -7.94 9.08 12.48
N GLN A 145 -6.93 9.53 13.23
CA GLN A 145 -6.63 10.94 13.38
C GLN A 145 -5.59 11.35 12.32
N HIS A 146 -5.97 11.28 11.08
CA HIS A 146 -5.12 11.54 9.94
C HIS A 146 -5.90 12.40 8.93
N PRO A 147 -5.26 13.40 8.30
CA PRO A 147 -5.97 14.28 7.35
C PRO A 147 -6.62 13.55 6.17
N GLN A 148 -6.12 12.39 5.81
CA GLN A 148 -6.69 11.60 4.72
C GLN A 148 -8.02 10.93 5.09
N TYR A 149 -8.30 10.77 6.38
CA TYR A 149 -9.44 9.95 6.80
C TYR A 149 -10.77 10.45 6.23
N ALA A 150 -11.07 11.73 6.38
CA ALA A 150 -12.35 12.27 5.91
C ALA A 150 -12.54 12.07 4.40
N LYS A 151 -11.48 12.27 3.63
CA LYS A 151 -11.52 12.11 2.18
C LYS A 151 -11.69 10.64 1.78
N MET A 152 -10.97 9.76 2.43
CA MET A 152 -11.06 8.32 2.15
C MET A 152 -12.41 7.75 2.58
N HIS A 153 -12.94 8.21 3.71
CA HIS A 153 -14.26 7.83 4.19
C HIS A 153 -15.34 8.22 3.17
N GLN A 154 -15.30 9.44 2.65
CA GLN A 154 -16.26 9.88 1.66
C GLN A 154 -16.13 9.12 0.35
N ALA A 155 -14.90 8.90 -0.13
CA ALA A 155 -14.66 8.12 -1.33
C ALA A 155 -15.18 6.68 -1.18
N LEU A 156 -14.98 6.09 0.00
CA LEU A 156 -15.47 4.75 0.31
C LEU A 156 -17.00 4.71 0.22
N ARG A 157 -17.69 5.68 0.82
CA ARG A 157 -19.15 5.75 0.79
C ARG A 157 -19.65 5.86 -0.65
N ASP A 158 -19.05 6.74 -1.44
CA ASP A 158 -19.45 6.95 -2.82
C ASP A 158 -19.25 5.69 -3.66
N MET A 159 -18.14 5.01 -3.51
CA MET A 159 -17.87 3.79 -4.25
C MET A 159 -18.72 2.62 -3.81
N LEU A 160 -18.96 2.49 -2.50
CA LEU A 160 -19.76 1.42 -1.97
C LEU A 160 -21.23 1.53 -2.42
N ALA A 161 -21.70 2.75 -2.64
CA ALA A 161 -23.06 3.00 -3.11
C ALA A 161 -23.29 2.55 -4.56
N ASP A 162 -22.26 2.41 -5.37
CA ASP A 162 -22.40 1.90 -6.73
C ASP A 162 -22.38 0.38 -6.70
N ASN A 163 -23.55 -0.19 -6.46
CA ASN A 163 -23.70 -1.64 -6.32
C ASN A 163 -24.24 -2.32 -7.59
N ARG A 164 -24.29 -1.60 -8.70
CA ARG A 164 -24.71 -2.20 -9.97
C ARG A 164 -23.67 -3.23 -10.42
N PRO A 165 -24.09 -4.29 -11.12
CA PRO A 165 -23.13 -5.28 -11.62
C PRO A 165 -22.02 -4.60 -12.42
N TRP A 166 -20.79 -5.06 -12.21
CA TRP A 166 -19.63 -4.49 -12.88
C TRP A 166 -19.25 -5.35 -14.08
N PRO A 167 -19.12 -4.75 -15.28
CA PRO A 167 -18.74 -5.50 -16.47
C PRO A 167 -17.35 -6.11 -16.30
N GLN A 168 -17.13 -7.22 -16.95
CA GLN A 168 -15.85 -7.94 -16.89
C GLN A 168 -15.30 -8.13 -18.29
N MET A 169 -14.02 -7.85 -18.46
CA MET A 169 -13.30 -8.23 -19.66
C MET A 169 -12.71 -9.62 -19.46
N ALA A 170 -12.82 -10.47 -20.46
CA ALA A 170 -12.30 -11.83 -20.38
C ALA A 170 -10.77 -11.83 -20.42
N ASN A 171 -10.17 -12.86 -19.85
CA ASN A 171 -8.73 -13.03 -19.94
C ASN A 171 -8.37 -13.37 -21.40
N GLY A 172 -7.23 -12.93 -21.82
CA GLY A 172 -6.78 -13.17 -23.18
C GLY A 172 -5.50 -12.42 -23.50
N PRO A 173 -5.09 -12.42 -24.75
CA PRO A 173 -3.91 -11.70 -25.17
C PRO A 173 -4.11 -10.18 -25.03
N SER A 174 -3.03 -9.44 -25.06
CA SER A 174 -3.10 -7.99 -24.97
C SER A 174 -3.91 -7.42 -26.13
N LEU A 175 -4.79 -6.47 -25.80
CA LEU A 175 -5.58 -5.79 -26.81
C LEU A 175 -4.88 -4.48 -27.18
N ARG A 176 -4.60 -4.32 -28.48
CA ARG A 176 -3.90 -3.14 -29.00
C ARG A 176 -4.83 -2.27 -29.82
N PRO A 177 -4.50 -0.99 -30.02
CA PRO A 177 -5.34 -0.10 -30.83
C PRO A 177 -5.70 -0.71 -32.19
N ASP A 178 -6.92 -0.43 -32.60
CA ASP A 178 -7.50 -0.88 -33.88
C ASP A 178 -7.79 -2.38 -33.96
N GLN A 179 -7.50 -3.15 -32.96
CA GLN A 179 -7.90 -4.57 -32.95
C GLN A 179 -9.36 -4.73 -32.58
N LEU A 180 -9.91 -5.87 -32.92
CA LEU A 180 -11.30 -6.21 -32.63
C LEU A 180 -11.37 -7.06 -31.37
N SER A 181 -12.39 -6.85 -30.56
CA SER A 181 -12.63 -7.65 -29.37
C SER A 181 -14.12 -7.70 -29.05
N SER A 182 -14.56 -8.83 -28.55
CA SER A 182 -15.92 -8.98 -28.07
C SER A 182 -16.13 -8.25 -26.74
N ASP A 183 -15.07 -7.77 -26.11
CA ASP A 183 -15.16 -7.08 -24.82
C ASP A 183 -15.27 -5.55 -24.96
N ILE A 184 -15.43 -5.04 -26.15
CA ILE A 184 -15.48 -3.58 -26.36
C ILE A 184 -16.66 -2.92 -25.63
N ALA A 185 -17.83 -3.57 -25.63
CA ALA A 185 -18.98 -3.03 -24.90
C ALA A 185 -18.69 -2.95 -23.41
N ALA A 186 -18.09 -3.99 -22.84
CA ALA A 186 -17.68 -3.98 -21.42
C ALA A 186 -16.64 -2.91 -21.16
N LEU A 187 -15.64 -2.78 -22.04
CA LEU A 187 -14.61 -1.75 -21.90
C LEU A 187 -15.21 -0.36 -21.92
N ARG A 188 -16.12 -0.10 -22.84
CA ARG A 188 -16.76 1.21 -22.95
C ARG A 188 -17.54 1.56 -21.68
N GLU A 189 -18.28 0.60 -21.15
CA GLU A 189 -19.02 0.83 -19.91
C GLU A 189 -18.10 1.06 -18.72
N ILE A 190 -17.04 0.28 -18.58
CA ILE A 190 -16.07 0.44 -17.50
C ILE A 190 -15.45 1.82 -17.54
N LEU A 191 -15.00 2.26 -18.71
CA LEU A 191 -14.38 3.57 -18.87
C LEU A 191 -15.37 4.70 -18.59
N ALA A 192 -16.60 4.57 -19.07
CA ALA A 192 -17.61 5.58 -18.83
C ALA A 192 -17.95 5.69 -17.34
N ARG A 193 -18.13 4.56 -16.67
CA ARG A 193 -18.48 4.56 -15.23
C ARG A 193 -17.34 5.03 -14.35
N ASN A 194 -16.10 4.98 -14.81
CA ASN A 194 -14.95 5.55 -14.11
C ASN A 194 -14.65 7.00 -14.53
N GLY A 195 -15.47 7.58 -15.40
CA GLY A 195 -15.27 8.97 -15.85
C GLY A 195 -14.08 9.15 -16.78
N MET A 196 -13.70 8.09 -17.50
CA MET A 196 -12.52 8.12 -18.37
C MET A 196 -12.82 8.42 -19.84
N LEU A 197 -14.10 8.53 -20.19
CA LEU A 197 -14.48 8.87 -21.55
C LEU A 197 -15.04 10.29 -21.59
N THR A 198 -14.75 10.98 -22.66
CA THR A 198 -15.48 12.20 -22.96
C THR A 198 -16.78 11.81 -23.57
N ALA A 199 -17.84 12.56 -23.31
CA ALA A 199 -19.10 12.27 -23.95
C ALA A 199 -18.90 12.47 -25.43
N ALA A 200 -19.32 11.51 -26.17
CA ALA A 200 -19.11 11.52 -27.60
C ALA A 200 -19.67 12.78 -28.22
N SER A 201 -20.72 13.25 -27.68
CA SER A 201 -21.32 14.39 -28.24
C SER A 201 -20.79 15.65 -27.66
N VAL A 202 -19.98 15.57 -26.68
CA VAL A 202 -19.56 16.76 -26.03
C VAL A 202 -18.12 16.84 -26.14
N GLN A 203 -17.71 16.83 -27.30
CA GLN A 203 -16.36 16.75 -27.41
C GLN A 203 -15.61 17.86 -26.90
N THR A 204 -16.11 18.89 -26.61
CA THR A 204 -15.31 19.98 -26.15
C THR A 204 -14.94 19.85 -24.73
N GLN A 205 -15.47 18.87 -24.03
CA GLN A 205 -15.20 18.82 -22.68
C GLN A 205 -14.05 18.03 -22.38
N GLU A 206 -13.18 18.47 -21.68
CA GLU A 206 -12.12 17.74 -21.28
C GLU A 206 -12.44 16.82 -20.27
N PRO A 207 -11.93 15.74 -20.20
CA PRO A 207 -12.20 14.76 -19.17
C PRO A 207 -11.65 15.28 -17.91
N PRO A 208 -12.17 14.83 -16.87
CA PRO A 208 -11.73 15.20 -15.62
C PRO A 208 -10.33 14.76 -15.55
N ALA A 209 -9.62 15.52 -15.10
CA ALA A 209 -8.33 15.27 -15.07
C ALA A 209 -7.99 14.08 -14.43
N VAL A 210 -7.20 13.43 -14.93
CA VAL A 210 -6.91 12.31 -14.41
C VAL A 210 -5.88 12.53 -13.53
N LEU A 211 -5.93 12.40 -12.49
CA LEU A 211 -5.04 12.60 -11.66
C LEU A 211 -4.12 11.84 -11.40
N THR A 212 -3.39 11.78 -11.64
CA THR A 212 -2.32 11.15 -11.55
C THR A 212 -1.72 11.17 -10.38
N GLY A 213 -1.99 11.20 -9.57
CA GLY A 213 -1.32 10.98 -8.49
C GLY A 213 -0.04 11.46 -8.43
N SER A 214 0.11 12.25 -8.71
CA SER A 214 1.24 12.84 -8.35
C SER A 214 2.43 12.16 -8.32
N ARG A 215 2.54 11.27 -8.65
CA ARG A 215 3.60 10.68 -8.52
C ARG A 215 4.31 10.67 -9.76
N ASN A 216 4.08 11.30 -10.68
CA ASN A 216 4.72 11.16 -11.91
C ASN A 216 5.76 12.16 -12.07
N GLU A 217 6.79 11.98 -11.43
CA GLU A 217 7.86 12.89 -11.63
C GLU A 217 8.59 12.57 -12.90
N PRO A 218 9.34 13.44 -13.42
CA PRO A 218 10.10 13.24 -14.62
C PRO A 218 11.16 12.21 -14.41
N VAL A 219 11.41 11.46 -15.39
CA VAL A 219 12.37 10.42 -15.29
C VAL A 219 13.71 10.92 -15.70
N ASP A 220 14.72 10.58 -14.94
CA ASP A 220 16.04 10.95 -15.26
C ASP A 220 16.44 10.12 -16.40
N GLY A 221 17.11 10.62 -17.29
CA GLY A 221 17.35 9.86 -18.40
C GLY A 221 18.37 8.86 -18.36
N GLY A 222 18.58 8.15 -17.57
CA GLY A 222 19.55 7.11 -17.65
C GLY A 222 19.20 6.15 -18.73
N LEU A 223 20.16 5.66 -19.46
CA LEU A 223 19.84 4.82 -20.45
C LEU A 223 20.24 3.48 -20.36
N SER A 224 21.02 3.04 -19.61
CA SER A 224 21.46 1.72 -19.69
C SER A 224 20.42 0.78 -19.22
N VAL A 225 20.36 -0.32 -19.75
CA VAL A 225 19.40 -1.29 -19.37
C VAL A 225 20.09 -2.30 -18.54
N ASP A 226 19.53 -2.62 -17.44
CA ASP A 226 20.08 -3.62 -16.59
C ASP A 226 19.38 -4.91 -16.91
N GLU A 227 20.08 -5.90 -17.46
CA GLU A 227 19.48 -7.10 -17.80
C GLU A 227 18.90 -7.83 -16.69
N GLU A 228 19.52 -7.76 -15.56
CA GLU A 228 19.02 -8.47 -14.44
C GLU A 228 17.68 -7.96 -14.08
N LYS A 229 17.46 -6.67 -14.22
CA LYS A 229 16.22 -6.15 -13.81
C LYS A 229 15.14 -6.41 -14.80
N SER A 230 15.47 -6.63 -16.04
CA SER A 230 14.47 -7.02 -16.99
C SER A 230 13.84 -8.33 -16.61
N ARG A 231 14.63 -9.25 -16.05
CA ARG A 231 14.06 -10.50 -15.61
C ARG A 231 13.23 -10.31 -14.37
N GLU A 232 13.69 -9.46 -13.47
CA GLU A 232 12.94 -9.23 -12.28
C GLU A 232 11.60 -8.61 -12.57
N SER A 233 11.54 -7.72 -13.52
CA SER A 233 10.26 -7.11 -13.80
C SER A 233 9.26 -8.11 -14.34
N LYS A 234 9.72 -9.23 -14.89
CA LYS A 234 8.77 -10.20 -15.36
C LYS A 234 8.18 -10.98 -14.22
N SER A 235 8.89 -11.09 -13.14
CA SER A 235 8.37 -11.87 -12.05
C SER A 235 7.46 -11.08 -11.16
N VAL A 236 7.36 -9.80 -11.37
CA VAL A 236 6.55 -9.03 -10.49
C VAL A 236 5.21 -8.91 -11.10
N VAL A 237 4.43 -9.88 -11.02
CA VAL A 237 3.17 -9.77 -11.58
C VAL A 237 2.23 -9.86 -10.51
N ILE A 238 1.67 -8.88 -10.09
CA ILE A 238 0.82 -8.95 -8.98
C ILE A 238 -0.52 -8.46 -9.29
N SER A 239 -1.46 -9.24 -9.10
CA SER A 239 -2.81 -8.85 -9.25
C SER A 239 -3.23 -8.04 -8.09
N PRO A 240 -4.14 -7.14 -8.24
CA PRO A 240 -4.72 -6.44 -7.11
C PRO A 240 -5.34 -7.47 -6.20
N SER A 241 -4.84 -7.55 -5.01
CA SER A 241 -5.27 -8.61 -4.13
C SER A 241 -6.75 -8.55 -3.83
N ALA A 242 -7.35 -7.42 -4.02
CA ALA A 242 -8.74 -7.34 -3.75
C ALA A 242 -9.57 -7.76 -4.94
N ALA A 243 -8.94 -7.93 -6.03
CA ALA A 243 -9.70 -8.23 -7.18
C ALA A 243 -10.55 -9.44 -7.08
N PRO A 244 -10.29 -10.29 -6.31
CA PRO A 244 -10.95 -11.54 -6.33
C PRO A 244 -12.30 -11.51 -5.83
N VAL A 245 -12.69 -10.54 -5.41
CA VAL A 245 -13.92 -10.52 -4.89
C VAL A 245 -14.80 -10.66 -5.99
N LYS A 246 -15.24 -11.63 -6.24
CA LYS A 246 -15.98 -11.92 -7.22
C LYS A 246 -17.17 -11.41 -7.26
N ASP A 247 -17.55 -10.66 -7.39
CA ASP A 247 -18.77 -10.24 -7.41
C ASP A 247 -19.45 -10.66 -8.35
N LEU A 248 -19.29 -11.00 -8.72
CA LEU A 248 -19.83 -11.30 -9.34
C LEU A 248 -20.58 -11.32 -10.29
N ALA A 249 -20.75 -11.10 -10.36
CA ALA A 249 -21.67 -11.00 -10.87
C ALA A 249 -21.82 -10.64 -12.14
N ALA A 250 -21.64 -11.09 -12.70
CA ALA A 250 -21.83 -11.03 -13.91
C ALA A 250 -22.75 -10.12 -14.36
N SER A 251 -22.63 -9.22 -14.61
CA SER A 251 -23.38 -8.41 -15.04
C SER A 251 -23.92 -8.46 -16.23
N PRO A 252 -24.61 -8.70 -16.41
CA PRO A 252 -25.24 -8.88 -17.49
C PRO A 252 -25.38 -7.70 -18.33
N GLU A 253 -26.26 -7.01 -18.22
CA GLU A 253 -26.48 -6.08 -19.08
C GLU A 253 -26.24 -4.80 -18.63
N SER A 254 -25.34 -4.15 -19.02
CA SER A 254 -25.09 -2.85 -18.66
C SER A 254 -25.96 -1.94 -19.46
N PRO A 255 -26.28 -0.80 -18.95
CA PRO A 255 -27.01 0.19 -19.70
C PRO A 255 -26.27 0.64 -20.94
N PHE A 256 -24.95 0.63 -20.86
CA PHE A 256 -24.22 1.05 -22.03
C PHE A 256 -24.17 -0.07 -23.05
N ALA A 257 -24.10 -1.28 -22.60
CA ALA A 257 -24.07 -2.37 -23.50
C ALA A 257 -25.39 -2.53 -24.21
N GLN A 258 -26.43 -2.02 -23.63
CA GLN A 258 -27.66 -2.21 -24.22
C GLN A 258 -28.04 -1.09 -25.12
N GLN A 259 -27.20 -0.18 -25.36
CA GLN A 259 -27.54 0.87 -26.13
C GLN A 259 -27.73 0.40 -27.48
N PRO A 260 -28.70 0.66 -28.10
CA PRO A 260 -29.01 0.14 -29.32
C PRO A 260 -28.44 0.93 -30.29
N ALA A 261 -27.71 0.62 -30.82
CA ALA A 261 -27.15 1.44 -31.62
C ALA A 261 -27.59 1.23 -32.98
N GLY A 262 -28.26 0.96 -33.51
CA GLY A 262 -28.43 0.76 -34.84
C GLY A 262 -27.77 -0.48 -35.28
N PRO A 263 -27.52 -0.70 -36.49
CA PRO A 263 -26.93 -1.93 -36.97
C PRO A 263 -25.55 -2.08 -36.41
N VAL A 264 -25.29 -3.25 -35.95
CA VAL A 264 -24.00 -3.53 -35.40
C VAL A 264 -23.01 -3.54 -36.53
N THR A 265 -21.98 -2.75 -36.44
CA THR A 265 -20.96 -2.69 -37.47
C THR A 265 -19.67 -3.23 -36.91
N VAL A 266 -18.69 -3.42 -37.74
CA VAL A 266 -17.39 -3.87 -37.28
C VAL A 266 -16.79 -2.87 -36.29
N THR A 267 -17.12 -1.61 -36.43
CA THR A 267 -16.57 -0.60 -35.53
C THR A 267 -17.11 -0.73 -34.13
N ASP A 268 -18.22 -1.41 -33.93
CA ASP A 268 -18.74 -1.58 -32.58
C ASP A 268 -17.90 -2.55 -31.75
N ASN A 269 -17.06 -3.34 -32.37
CA ASN A 269 -16.17 -4.25 -31.70
C ASN A 269 -14.72 -3.81 -31.82
N ALA A 270 -14.47 -2.63 -32.34
CA ALA A 270 -13.11 -2.15 -32.55
C ALA A 270 -12.63 -1.35 -31.37
N TYR A 271 -11.37 -1.49 -31.05
CA TYR A 271 -10.71 -0.70 -30.02
C TYR A 271 -10.32 0.64 -30.67
N THR A 272 -11.26 1.57 -30.66
CA THR A 272 -11.18 2.83 -31.38
C THR A 272 -10.32 3.87 -30.68
N PRO A 273 -9.86 4.92 -31.36
CA PRO A 273 -9.00 5.94 -30.75
C PRO A 273 -9.58 6.62 -29.50
N ASP A 274 -10.90 6.84 -29.46
CA ASP A 274 -11.53 7.43 -28.28
C ASP A 274 -11.42 6.50 -27.07
N LEU A 275 -11.56 5.20 -27.27
CA LEU A 275 -11.38 4.22 -26.20
C LEU A 275 -9.92 4.12 -25.80
N VAL A 276 -9.00 4.18 -26.76
CA VAL A 276 -7.57 4.16 -26.47
C VAL A 276 -7.19 5.32 -25.54
N GLU A 277 -7.70 6.52 -25.82
CA GLU A 277 -7.44 7.68 -24.95
C GLU A 277 -8.07 7.48 -23.58
N GLY A 278 -9.26 6.90 -23.49
CA GLY A 278 -9.89 6.55 -22.23
C GLY A 278 -9.07 5.56 -21.42
N VAL A 279 -8.51 4.54 -22.08
CA VAL A 279 -7.65 3.56 -21.43
C VAL A 279 -6.37 4.20 -20.94
N LYS A 280 -5.78 5.11 -21.70
CA LYS A 280 -4.58 5.83 -21.27
C LYS A 280 -4.85 6.64 -20.01
N ARG A 281 -6.01 7.33 -19.94
CA ARG A 281 -6.41 8.06 -18.74
C ARG A 281 -6.59 7.11 -17.54
N PHE A 282 -7.22 5.96 -17.78
CA PHE A 282 -7.41 4.95 -16.75
C PHE A 282 -6.08 4.39 -16.25
N GLN A 283 -5.17 4.06 -17.16
CA GLN A 283 -3.85 3.56 -16.81
C GLN A 283 -3.09 4.56 -15.96
N LYS A 284 -3.13 5.83 -16.34
CA LYS A 284 -2.46 6.88 -15.60
C LYS A 284 -3.05 7.00 -14.18
N TRP A 285 -4.36 6.90 -14.08
CA TRP A 285 -5.04 6.92 -12.78
C TRP A 285 -4.58 5.76 -11.89
N GLN A 286 -4.38 4.58 -12.47
CA GLN A 286 -3.94 3.40 -11.71
C GLN A 286 -2.43 3.36 -11.48
N GLY A 287 -1.69 4.33 -11.93
CA GLY A 287 -0.22 4.31 -11.81
C GLY A 287 0.46 3.35 -12.78
N LEU A 288 -0.22 2.96 -13.85
CA LEU A 288 0.34 2.10 -14.89
C LEU A 288 0.86 2.94 -16.05
N THR A 289 1.70 2.32 -16.88
CA THR A 289 2.17 2.99 -18.09
C THR A 289 0.99 3.28 -19.01
N ALA A 290 0.83 4.53 -19.40
CA ALA A 290 -0.30 4.98 -20.21
C ALA A 290 0.00 4.78 -21.70
N ASP A 291 0.11 3.54 -22.14
CA ASP A 291 0.45 3.18 -23.51
C ASP A 291 -0.78 2.78 -24.35
N GLY A 292 -1.94 2.67 -23.75
CA GLY A 292 -3.16 2.27 -24.44
C GLY A 292 -3.24 0.78 -24.74
N VAL A 293 -2.27 -0.02 -24.35
CA VAL A 293 -2.31 -1.47 -24.56
C VAL A 293 -2.96 -2.12 -23.36
N ILE A 294 -4.01 -2.89 -23.57
CA ILE A 294 -4.70 -3.57 -22.47
C ILE A 294 -4.06 -4.94 -22.26
N GLY A 295 -3.02 -4.97 -21.45
CA GLY A 295 -2.41 -6.23 -21.02
C GLY A 295 -3.07 -6.74 -19.74
N ALA A 296 -2.46 -7.75 -19.13
CA ALA A 296 -3.03 -8.40 -17.95
C ALA A 296 -3.26 -7.44 -16.78
N ARG A 297 -2.30 -6.57 -16.48
CA ARG A 297 -2.44 -5.64 -15.35
C ARG A 297 -3.52 -4.60 -15.57
N THR A 298 -3.60 -4.04 -16.77
CA THR A 298 -4.65 -3.07 -17.10
C THR A 298 -6.02 -3.75 -17.03
N ARG A 299 -6.12 -4.97 -17.55
CA ARG A 299 -7.38 -5.72 -17.55
C ARG A 299 -7.83 -6.03 -16.12
N GLU A 300 -6.92 -6.44 -15.26
CA GLU A 300 -7.26 -6.72 -13.86
C GLU A 300 -7.85 -5.49 -13.18
N TRP A 301 -7.24 -4.32 -13.36
CA TRP A 301 -7.75 -3.09 -12.77
C TRP A 301 -9.06 -2.62 -13.39
N LEU A 302 -9.24 -2.82 -14.70
CA LEU A 302 -10.52 -2.51 -15.36
C LEU A 302 -11.65 -3.35 -14.77
N ASN A 303 -11.37 -4.58 -14.39
CA ASN A 303 -12.37 -5.49 -13.85
C ASN A 303 -12.69 -5.28 -12.37
N VAL A 304 -11.96 -4.41 -11.68
CA VAL A 304 -12.20 -4.14 -10.26
C VAL A 304 -13.41 -3.23 -10.11
N SER A 305 -14.41 -3.72 -9.39
CA SER A 305 -15.66 -2.97 -9.16
C SER A 305 -15.48 -1.83 -8.15
N PRO A 306 -16.36 -0.84 -8.16
CA PRO A 306 -16.36 0.21 -7.14
C PRO A 306 -16.48 -0.35 -5.72
N GLN A 307 -17.24 -1.42 -5.52
CA GLN A 307 -17.38 -2.03 -4.19
C GLN A 307 -16.08 -2.67 -3.73
N THR A 308 -15.34 -3.31 -4.62
CA THR A 308 -14.02 -3.84 -4.28
C THR A 308 -13.05 -2.71 -3.96
N ARG A 309 -13.12 -1.61 -4.70
CA ARG A 309 -12.31 -0.42 -4.39
C ARG A 309 -12.66 0.17 -3.03
N ALA A 310 -13.94 0.14 -2.64
CA ALA A 310 -14.35 0.55 -1.31
C ALA A 310 -13.70 -0.32 -0.22
N SER A 311 -13.60 -1.62 -0.43
CA SER A 311 -12.91 -2.53 0.50
C SER A 311 -11.42 -2.21 0.61
N LEU A 312 -10.78 -1.86 -0.51
CA LEU A 312 -9.38 -1.43 -0.48
C LEU A 312 -9.21 -0.14 0.31
N LEU A 313 -10.13 0.81 0.13
CA LEU A 313 -10.13 2.03 0.93
C LEU A 313 -10.32 1.71 2.40
N ALA A 314 -11.22 0.77 2.73
CA ALA A 314 -11.46 0.37 4.11
C ALA A 314 -10.20 -0.16 4.80
N LEU A 315 -9.45 -1.02 4.11
CA LEU A 315 -8.20 -1.55 4.66
C LEU A 315 -7.16 -0.43 4.82
N ASN A 316 -7.02 0.42 3.84
CA ASN A 316 -6.03 1.51 3.89
C ASN A 316 -6.42 2.60 4.89
N ILE A 317 -7.70 2.79 5.16
CA ILE A 317 -8.16 3.65 6.25
C ILE A 317 -7.59 3.16 7.59
N GLN A 318 -7.61 1.84 7.83
CA GLN A 318 -7.05 1.30 9.07
C GLN A 318 -5.54 1.51 9.14
N ARG A 319 -4.86 1.45 8.00
CA ARG A 319 -3.42 1.70 7.92
C ARG A 319 -3.05 3.15 8.24
N LEU A 320 -3.99 4.09 8.09
CA LEU A 320 -3.75 5.48 8.51
C LEU A 320 -3.50 5.57 10.02
N ARG A 321 -4.01 4.63 10.80
CA ARG A 321 -3.88 4.67 12.26
C ARG A 321 -2.43 4.54 12.74
N ILE A 322 -1.56 4.01 11.90
CA ILE A 322 -0.15 3.83 12.23
C ILE A 322 0.75 4.79 11.44
N LEU A 323 0.16 5.78 10.79
CA LEU A 323 0.89 6.80 10.05
C LEU A 323 0.79 8.14 10.76
N PRO A 324 1.84 8.97 10.69
CA PRO A 324 1.76 10.31 11.26
C PRO A 324 0.78 11.16 10.44
N GLY A 325 -0.08 11.90 11.13
CA GLY A 325 -1.00 12.82 10.46
C GLY A 325 -0.31 14.05 9.92
N TYR A 326 0.86 14.37 10.46
CA TYR A 326 1.65 15.51 10.05
C TYR A 326 3.13 15.14 10.11
N VAL A 327 3.87 15.51 9.08
CA VAL A 327 5.31 15.30 9.04
C VAL A 327 5.97 16.67 9.02
N ASP A 328 6.69 17.02 10.07
CA ASP A 328 7.42 18.28 10.11
C ASP A 328 8.67 18.15 9.23
N THR A 329 9.58 17.29 9.59
CA THR A 329 10.78 17.01 8.81
C THR A 329 10.98 15.50 8.76
N GLY A 330 11.10 14.96 7.57
CA GLY A 330 11.29 13.52 7.40
C GLY A 330 11.08 13.06 5.96
N ILE A 331 11.49 11.84 5.72
CA ILE A 331 11.34 11.18 4.43
C ILE A 331 10.28 10.10 4.56
N MET A 332 9.30 10.13 3.66
CA MET A 332 8.22 9.15 3.61
C MET A 332 8.31 8.39 2.29
N VAL A 333 8.42 7.07 2.36
CA VAL A 333 8.46 6.23 1.17
C VAL A 333 7.23 5.33 1.17
N ASN A 334 6.34 5.54 0.21
CA ASN A 334 5.19 4.66 0.01
C ASN A 334 5.58 3.54 -0.95
N ILE A 335 5.80 2.37 -0.42
CA ILE A 335 6.37 1.24 -1.16
C ILE A 335 5.57 0.88 -2.42
N PRO A 336 4.25 0.63 -2.37
CA PRO A 336 3.52 0.24 -3.59
C PRO A 336 3.28 1.38 -4.57
N ASN A 337 3.48 2.62 -4.16
CA ASN A 337 3.43 3.75 -5.07
C ASN A 337 4.80 4.09 -5.65
N TYR A 338 5.86 3.44 -5.19
CA TYR A 338 7.22 3.68 -5.65
C TYR A 338 7.60 5.15 -5.59
N SER A 339 7.25 5.79 -4.48
CA SER A 339 7.45 7.22 -4.30
C SER A 339 8.12 7.56 -2.98
N LEU A 340 8.95 8.58 -3.01
CA LEU A 340 9.60 9.16 -1.85
C LEU A 340 9.23 10.63 -1.80
N THR A 341 8.85 11.11 -0.62
CA THR A 341 8.62 12.53 -0.39
C THR A 341 9.46 12.97 0.80
N TYR A 342 10.21 14.05 0.64
CA TYR A 342 11.00 14.64 1.70
C TYR A 342 10.34 15.94 2.14
N TYR A 343 10.06 16.04 3.45
CA TYR A 343 9.44 17.20 4.06
C TYR A 343 10.46 17.93 4.93
N GLN A 344 10.44 19.26 4.86
CA GLN A 344 11.19 20.12 5.79
C GLN A 344 10.22 21.17 6.31
N ASN A 345 10.14 21.30 7.63
CA ASN A 345 9.27 22.28 8.30
C ASN A 345 7.82 22.21 7.79
N GLY A 346 7.35 21.00 7.56
CA GLY A 346 5.98 20.77 7.11
C GLY A 346 5.75 20.93 5.61
N ASN A 347 6.76 21.33 4.86
CA ASN A 347 6.62 21.55 3.42
C ASN A 347 7.32 20.44 2.63
N GLU A 348 6.69 20.03 1.53
CA GLU A 348 7.31 19.07 0.63
C GLU A 348 8.40 19.76 -0.15
N VAL A 349 9.63 19.31 0.01
CA VAL A 349 10.80 19.93 -0.63
C VAL A 349 11.40 19.05 -1.73
N LEU A 350 11.10 17.78 -1.76
CA LEU A 350 11.56 16.88 -2.81
C LEU A 350 10.56 15.73 -2.96
N SER A 351 10.26 15.39 -4.18
CA SER A 351 9.48 14.21 -4.51
C SER A 351 10.25 13.40 -5.55
N SER A 352 10.37 12.13 -5.38
CA SER A 352 11.16 11.27 -6.26
C SER A 352 10.51 9.92 -6.47
N ARG A 353 10.70 9.37 -7.66
CA ARG A 353 10.41 7.97 -7.91
C ARG A 353 11.44 7.11 -7.20
N VAL A 354 11.04 5.94 -6.76
CA VAL A 354 11.96 4.98 -6.15
C VAL A 354 11.75 3.59 -6.75
N ILE A 355 12.75 2.73 -6.55
CA ILE A 355 12.68 1.30 -6.81
C ILE A 355 12.77 0.63 -5.44
N VAL A 356 11.86 -0.30 -5.19
CA VAL A 356 11.80 -1.04 -3.92
C VAL A 356 12.11 -2.51 -4.15
N GLY A 357 12.15 -3.29 -3.08
CA GLY A 357 12.47 -4.72 -3.17
C GLY A 357 11.46 -5.51 -3.97
N ARG A 358 11.93 -6.54 -4.66
CA ARG A 358 11.07 -7.50 -5.36
C ARG A 358 10.26 -8.31 -4.33
N PRO A 359 9.17 -8.94 -4.74
CA PRO A 359 8.33 -9.70 -3.78
C PRO A 359 9.07 -10.79 -3.02
N SER A 360 10.13 -11.37 -3.59
CA SER A 360 10.93 -12.38 -2.91
C SER A 360 11.97 -11.78 -1.96
N ARG A 361 12.22 -10.47 -2.02
CA ARG A 361 13.16 -9.74 -1.17
C ARG A 361 12.56 -8.38 -0.83
N LYS A 362 11.49 -8.40 -0.07
CA LYS A 362 10.67 -7.22 0.19
C LYS A 362 11.42 -6.13 0.93
N THR A 363 11.13 -4.88 0.57
CA THR A 363 11.50 -3.75 1.43
C THR A 363 10.62 -3.80 2.68
N PRO A 364 11.20 -3.80 3.88
CA PRO A 364 10.39 -3.91 5.09
C PRO A 364 9.67 -2.60 5.43
N LEU A 365 8.57 -2.74 6.16
CA LEU A 365 7.89 -1.60 6.78
C LEU A 365 8.71 -1.24 8.01
N MET A 366 9.21 -0.01 8.07
CA MET A 366 10.09 0.35 9.17
C MET A 366 10.19 1.84 9.39
N ASN A 367 10.63 2.20 10.57
CA ASN A 367 11.00 3.57 10.92
C ASN A 367 12.48 3.59 11.21
N SER A 368 13.16 4.57 10.70
CA SER A 368 14.57 4.80 10.97
C SER A 368 14.90 6.28 10.83
N ALA A 369 16.16 6.63 10.71
CA ALA A 369 16.58 8.01 10.46
C ALA A 369 17.90 7.99 9.70
N LEU A 370 18.06 8.93 8.75
CA LEU A 370 19.32 9.08 8.05
C LEU A 370 20.34 9.69 8.99
N ASN A 371 21.53 9.11 9.07
CA ASN A 371 22.59 9.62 9.92
C ASN A 371 23.81 10.10 9.14
N ASN A 372 24.02 9.64 7.94
CA ASN A 372 25.10 10.14 7.09
C ASN A 372 24.81 9.93 5.60
N VAL A 373 25.54 10.68 4.79
CA VAL A 373 25.57 10.53 3.33
C VAL A 373 26.97 10.07 2.95
N VAL A 374 27.06 9.04 2.15
CA VAL A 374 28.34 8.57 1.61
C VAL A 374 28.42 9.01 0.16
N VAL A 375 29.44 9.78 -0.16
CA VAL A 375 29.74 10.22 -1.53
C VAL A 375 30.72 9.21 -2.12
N ASN A 376 30.51 8.78 -3.34
CA ASN A 376 31.29 7.73 -4.01
C ASN A 376 31.37 6.46 -3.14
N PRO A 377 30.24 5.83 -2.83
CA PRO A 377 30.25 4.67 -1.95
C PRO A 377 30.84 3.44 -2.62
N PRO A 378 31.60 2.62 -1.87
CA PRO A 378 31.86 1.26 -2.29
C PRO A 378 30.63 0.44 -1.91
N TRP A 379 30.41 -0.67 -2.59
CA TRP A 379 29.33 -1.56 -2.22
C TRP A 379 29.90 -2.85 -1.62
N ASN A 380 29.61 -3.07 -0.34
CA ASN A 380 29.90 -4.33 0.30
C ASN A 380 28.70 -5.24 0.06
N VAL A 381 28.90 -6.26 -0.75
CA VAL A 381 27.80 -7.10 -1.19
C VAL A 381 27.31 -7.97 -0.02
N PRO A 382 26.00 -7.93 0.30
CA PRO A 382 25.47 -8.79 1.36
C PRO A 382 25.69 -10.26 1.05
N THR A 383 25.93 -11.05 2.09
CA THR A 383 26.23 -12.47 1.95
C THR A 383 25.18 -13.23 1.13
N THR A 384 23.90 -12.91 1.34
CA THR A 384 22.83 -13.54 0.60
C THR A 384 22.96 -13.30 -0.90
N LEU A 385 23.27 -12.06 -1.30
CA LEU A 385 23.44 -11.73 -2.72
C LEU A 385 24.69 -12.35 -3.29
N VAL A 386 25.76 -12.46 -2.50
CA VAL A 386 26.96 -13.16 -2.92
C VAL A 386 26.61 -14.59 -3.29
N ARG A 387 25.88 -15.27 -2.42
CA ARG A 387 25.53 -16.67 -2.62
C ARG A 387 24.50 -16.90 -3.71
N GLU A 388 23.48 -16.10 -3.76
CA GLU A 388 22.37 -16.33 -4.66
C GLU A 388 22.54 -15.73 -6.05
N ASP A 389 23.21 -14.57 -6.14
CA ASP A 389 23.28 -13.84 -7.40
C ASP A 389 24.68 -13.83 -8.00
N ILE A 390 25.70 -13.53 -7.23
CA ILE A 390 27.03 -13.26 -7.78
C ILE A 390 27.82 -14.52 -8.06
N VAL A 391 27.96 -15.38 -7.07
CA VAL A 391 28.77 -16.61 -7.20
C VAL A 391 28.24 -17.53 -8.29
N PRO A 392 26.92 -17.76 -8.43
CA PRO A 392 26.44 -18.59 -9.54
C PRO A 392 26.82 -18.05 -10.91
N LYS A 393 26.83 -16.74 -11.08
CA LYS A 393 27.24 -16.12 -12.35
C LYS A 393 28.73 -16.21 -12.56
N ALA A 394 29.52 -16.03 -11.50
CA ALA A 394 30.96 -16.13 -11.58
C ALA A 394 31.44 -17.57 -11.87
N MET A 395 30.72 -18.57 -11.39
CA MET A 395 31.00 -19.96 -11.70
C MET A 395 30.86 -20.28 -13.18
N ARG A 396 29.94 -19.55 -13.85
CA ARG A 396 29.73 -19.76 -15.29
C ARG A 396 30.64 -18.91 -16.14
N ASP A 397 31.10 -17.76 -15.65
CA ASP A 397 31.92 -16.82 -16.39
C ASP A 397 33.04 -16.36 -15.46
N GLY A 398 34.24 -16.85 -15.66
CA GLY A 398 35.39 -16.50 -14.82
C GLY A 398 35.78 -15.03 -14.86
N SER A 399 35.28 -14.26 -15.83
CA SER A 399 35.56 -12.84 -15.91
C SER A 399 34.47 -11.98 -15.24
N TYR A 400 33.47 -12.60 -14.64
CA TYR A 400 32.33 -11.90 -14.06
C TYR A 400 32.74 -10.89 -12.99
N PHE A 401 33.64 -11.28 -12.08
CA PHE A 401 34.09 -10.37 -11.04
C PHE A 401 34.74 -9.13 -11.63
N GLN A 402 35.63 -9.32 -12.60
CA GLN A 402 36.34 -8.19 -13.20
C GLN A 402 35.42 -7.29 -14.00
N LYS A 403 34.50 -7.88 -14.76
CA LYS A 403 33.58 -7.09 -15.59
C LYS A 403 32.69 -6.18 -14.76
N HIS A 404 32.38 -6.57 -13.55
CA HIS A 404 31.48 -5.81 -12.70
C HIS A 404 32.19 -5.02 -11.60
N GLY A 405 33.50 -4.96 -11.64
CA GLY A 405 34.28 -4.19 -10.67
C GLY A 405 34.30 -4.80 -9.28
N TYR A 406 34.08 -6.09 -9.16
CA TYR A 406 34.11 -6.76 -7.87
C TYR A 406 35.51 -7.16 -7.45
N THR A 407 35.84 -6.93 -6.19
CA THR A 407 37.05 -7.41 -5.54
C THR A 407 36.67 -8.49 -4.56
N VAL A 408 37.36 -9.63 -4.62
CA VAL A 408 37.18 -10.73 -3.68
C VAL A 408 38.19 -10.56 -2.55
N LEU A 409 37.69 -10.57 -1.33
CA LEU A 409 38.53 -10.36 -0.13
C LEU A 409 38.49 -11.59 0.77
N SER A 410 39.59 -11.82 1.48
CA SER A 410 39.73 -13.01 2.33
C SER A 410 38.77 -13.01 3.54
N GLY A 411 38.23 -11.87 3.92
CA GLY A 411 37.32 -11.78 5.06
C GLY A 411 36.87 -10.37 5.31
N TRP A 412 36.34 -10.14 6.52
CA TRP A 412 35.69 -8.88 6.88
C TRP A 412 36.61 -7.91 7.63
N SER A 413 37.84 -8.32 7.95
CA SER A 413 38.74 -7.44 8.64
C SER A 413 39.31 -6.37 7.69
N ASN A 414 39.79 -5.26 8.24
CA ASN A 414 40.34 -4.19 7.45
C ASN A 414 41.63 -4.57 6.74
N ASP A 415 42.32 -5.60 7.22
CA ASP A 415 43.56 -6.09 6.64
C ASP A 415 43.32 -7.36 5.80
N ALA A 416 42.10 -7.60 5.37
CA ALA A 416 41.79 -8.74 4.52
C ALA A 416 42.57 -8.68 3.21
N GLU A 417 43.06 -9.82 2.78
CA GLU A 417 43.81 -9.90 1.54
C GLU A 417 42.92 -9.97 0.33
N VAL A 418 43.39 -9.41 -0.78
CA VAL A 418 42.68 -9.52 -2.06
C VAL A 418 42.95 -10.90 -2.63
N ILE A 419 41.90 -11.63 -2.95
CA ILE A 419 41.97 -12.94 -3.55
C ILE A 419 41.87 -12.81 -5.05
N ASN A 420 42.78 -13.44 -5.77
CA ASN A 420 42.67 -13.49 -7.22
C ASN A 420 41.55 -14.46 -7.61
N PRO A 421 40.48 -14.00 -8.28
CA PRO A 421 39.37 -14.90 -8.64
C PRO A 421 39.78 -16.12 -9.45
N ALA A 422 40.83 -16.01 -10.25
CA ALA A 422 41.32 -17.13 -11.03
C ALA A 422 41.89 -18.28 -10.16
N MET A 423 42.22 -17.97 -8.90
CA MET A 423 42.75 -18.95 -7.98
C MET A 423 41.66 -19.65 -7.18
N ILE A 424 40.40 -19.32 -7.37
CA ILE A 424 39.30 -19.96 -6.66
C ILE A 424 39.03 -21.31 -7.32
N ASP A 425 39.14 -22.37 -6.51
CA ASP A 425 38.84 -23.71 -6.97
C ASP A 425 37.38 -24.02 -6.79
N TRP A 426 36.62 -23.93 -7.87
CA TRP A 426 35.17 -24.14 -7.82
C TRP A 426 34.80 -25.62 -7.55
N ASN A 427 35.76 -26.53 -7.53
CA ASN A 427 35.50 -27.88 -7.11
C ASN A 427 35.46 -28.00 -5.59
N MET A 428 36.14 -27.07 -4.90
CA MET A 428 36.19 -27.05 -3.45
C MET A 428 35.24 -26.02 -2.82
N VAL A 429 34.82 -25.04 -3.59
CA VAL A 429 34.04 -23.93 -3.10
C VAL A 429 32.75 -23.85 -3.91
N SER A 430 31.62 -23.77 -3.24
CA SER A 430 30.32 -23.61 -3.90
C SER A 430 29.70 -22.28 -3.51
N ALA A 431 28.62 -21.94 -4.18
CA ALA A 431 27.86 -20.74 -3.82
C ALA A 431 27.41 -20.77 -2.36
N ARG A 432 27.06 -21.96 -1.86
CA ARG A 432 26.53 -22.09 -0.51
C ARG A 432 27.59 -21.92 0.57
N ASN A 433 28.82 -22.33 0.29
CA ASN A 433 29.92 -22.26 1.25
C ASN A 433 31.02 -21.34 0.76
N PHE A 434 30.69 -20.28 0.03
CA PHE A 434 31.64 -19.28 -0.44
C PHE A 434 32.24 -18.53 0.75
N PRO A 435 33.53 -18.63 1.03
CA PRO A 435 34.10 -18.10 2.25
C PRO A 435 34.62 -16.67 2.16
N TYR A 436 34.51 -16.07 0.99
CA TYR A 436 35.11 -14.77 0.76
C TYR A 436 34.07 -13.66 0.78
N ARG A 437 34.55 -12.41 1.03
CA ARG A 437 33.75 -11.23 0.97
C ARG A 437 33.90 -10.59 -0.41
N ILE A 438 32.86 -9.99 -0.92
CA ILE A 438 32.86 -9.29 -2.20
C ILE A 438 32.54 -7.84 -1.99
N ARG A 439 33.34 -6.96 -2.62
CA ARG A 439 33.16 -5.52 -2.60
C ARG A 439 33.25 -4.98 -4.01
N GLN A 440 32.35 -4.05 -4.34
CA GLN A 440 32.40 -3.34 -5.61
C GLN A 440 33.01 -1.96 -5.38
N ALA A 441 33.97 -1.59 -6.21
CA ALA A 441 34.66 -0.29 -6.09
C ALA A 441 33.74 0.87 -6.43
N PRO A 442 33.97 2.07 -5.85
CA PRO A 442 33.23 3.27 -6.24
C PRO A 442 33.40 3.55 -7.73
N GLY A 443 32.42 4.15 -8.35
CA GLY A 443 32.52 4.55 -9.74
C GLY A 443 31.18 4.54 -10.46
N ALA A 444 31.23 4.81 -11.76
CA ALA A 444 30.04 4.97 -12.58
C ALA A 444 29.22 3.68 -12.70
N THR A 445 29.82 2.52 -12.51
CA THR A 445 29.12 1.24 -12.62
C THR A 445 28.78 0.64 -11.26
N ASN A 446 29.08 1.33 -10.16
CA ASN A 446 28.77 0.81 -8.82
C ASN A 446 27.25 0.71 -8.64
N SER A 447 26.79 -0.40 -8.10
CA SER A 447 25.36 -0.65 -7.90
C SER A 447 24.67 0.38 -7.01
N LEU A 448 25.40 1.05 -6.13
CA LEU A 448 24.86 2.09 -5.26
C LEU A 448 24.92 3.49 -5.90
N GLY A 449 25.38 3.59 -7.15
CA GLY A 449 25.52 4.87 -7.82
C GLY A 449 26.55 5.76 -7.15
N ARG A 450 26.25 7.05 -7.06
CA ARG A 450 27.18 8.04 -6.51
C ARG A 450 26.94 8.39 -5.05
N PHE A 451 25.81 7.97 -4.51
CA PHE A 451 25.43 8.32 -3.14
C PHE A 451 24.75 7.16 -2.41
N LYS A 452 25.08 7.04 -1.13
CA LYS A 452 24.41 6.12 -0.23
C LYS A 452 23.95 6.92 0.99
N PHE A 453 22.74 6.67 1.44
CA PHE A 453 22.15 7.34 2.60
C PHE A 453 21.96 6.30 3.68
N ASN A 454 22.80 6.33 4.70
CA ASN A 454 22.78 5.34 5.76
C ASN A 454 21.75 5.65 6.82
N MET A 455 21.08 4.61 7.28
CA MET A 455 20.16 4.67 8.40
C MET A 455 20.27 3.38 9.22
N PRO A 456 20.20 3.45 10.55
CA PRO A 456 20.30 2.25 11.37
C PRO A 456 19.15 1.30 11.07
N SER A 457 19.44 0.04 10.86
CA SER A 457 18.43 -0.95 10.55
C SER A 457 18.98 -2.34 10.84
N SER A 458 18.21 -3.17 11.54
CA SER A 458 18.56 -4.58 11.74
C SER A 458 18.49 -5.34 10.42
N ASP A 459 17.74 -4.82 9.44
CA ASP A 459 17.58 -5.47 8.15
C ASP A 459 18.60 -4.98 7.12
N ALA A 460 19.53 -4.14 7.52
CA ALA A 460 20.56 -3.56 6.66
C ALA A 460 19.97 -2.82 5.44
N ILE A 461 18.87 -2.11 5.65
CA ILE A 461 18.19 -1.35 4.61
C ILE A 461 18.68 0.08 4.60
N TYR A 462 18.92 0.63 3.43
CA TYR A 462 19.32 2.03 3.24
C TYR A 462 18.75 2.57 1.93
N LEU A 463 18.87 3.86 1.72
CA LEU A 463 18.54 4.52 0.46
C LEU A 463 19.82 4.69 -0.34
N HIS A 464 19.75 4.63 -1.65
CA HIS A 464 20.94 4.83 -2.49
C HIS A 464 20.59 5.22 -3.91
N ASP A 465 21.58 5.73 -4.60
CA ASP A 465 21.52 6.01 -6.01
C ASP A 465 21.69 4.69 -6.82
N THR A 466 21.70 4.79 -8.13
CA THR A 466 21.90 3.65 -9.02
C THR A 466 22.51 4.15 -10.32
N PRO A 467 23.33 3.37 -11.00
CA PRO A 467 23.84 3.74 -12.31
C PRO A 467 22.80 3.64 -13.42
N ASN A 468 21.69 2.94 -13.16
CA ASN A 468 20.72 2.65 -14.20
C ASN A 468 19.38 3.33 -13.93
N HIS A 469 19.27 4.58 -14.36
CA HIS A 469 18.07 5.39 -14.15
C HIS A 469 16.91 5.06 -15.09
N ASN A 470 17.15 4.29 -16.16
CA ASN A 470 16.07 3.91 -17.07
C ASN A 470 14.98 3.10 -16.37
N LEU A 471 15.34 2.37 -15.35
CA LEU A 471 14.38 1.53 -14.63
C LEU A 471 13.29 2.33 -13.91
N PHE A 472 13.53 3.59 -13.64
CA PHE A 472 12.52 4.45 -13.03
C PHE A 472 11.37 4.78 -13.99
N GLN A 473 11.51 4.48 -15.28
CA GLN A 473 10.44 4.66 -16.24
C GLN A 473 9.42 3.55 -16.19
N LYS A 474 9.74 2.43 -15.56
CA LYS A 474 8.81 1.32 -15.45
C LYS A 474 7.68 1.65 -14.49
N ASP A 475 6.49 1.13 -14.75
CA ASP A 475 5.35 1.30 -13.86
C ASP A 475 5.44 0.38 -12.64
N ILE A 476 5.97 -0.83 -12.78
CA ILE A 476 6.22 -1.72 -11.65
C ILE A 476 7.71 -1.64 -11.33
N ARG A 477 8.02 -1.13 -10.16
CA ARG A 477 9.40 -0.92 -9.75
C ARG A 477 9.78 -1.67 -8.48
N ALA A 478 9.25 -2.86 -8.30
CA ALA A 478 9.63 -3.79 -7.24
C ALA A 478 10.76 -4.68 -7.76
N LEU A 479 11.96 -4.15 -7.84
CA LEU A 479 13.06 -4.74 -8.59
C LEU A 479 14.34 -4.96 -7.78
N SER A 480 14.49 -4.33 -6.63
CA SER A 480 15.73 -4.40 -5.86
C SER A 480 15.78 -5.65 -4.95
N SER A 481 16.86 -5.77 -4.23
CA SER A 481 17.01 -6.84 -3.24
C SER A 481 16.62 -6.39 -1.83
N GLY A 482 15.84 -5.31 -1.71
CA GLY A 482 15.29 -4.82 -0.45
C GLY A 482 15.57 -3.36 -0.16
N CYS A 483 16.72 -2.84 -0.57
CA CYS A 483 17.03 -1.42 -0.39
C CYS A 483 16.25 -0.55 -1.37
N VAL A 484 16.16 0.73 -1.08
CA VAL A 484 15.38 1.67 -1.87
C VAL A 484 16.33 2.50 -2.75
N ARG A 485 16.17 2.36 -4.06
CA ARG A 485 16.91 3.18 -5.03
C ARG A 485 16.11 4.44 -5.29
N VAL A 486 16.79 5.58 -5.29
CA VAL A 486 16.16 6.89 -5.41
C VAL A 486 16.53 7.52 -6.73
N ASN A 487 15.53 7.89 -7.54
CA ASN A 487 15.79 8.52 -8.84
C ASN A 487 16.47 9.87 -8.67
N LYS A 488 15.98 10.71 -7.78
CA LYS A 488 16.57 12.02 -7.51
C LYS A 488 17.57 11.96 -6.37
N ALA A 489 18.43 10.94 -6.36
CA ALA A 489 19.42 10.76 -5.30
C ALA A 489 20.40 11.93 -5.23
N SER A 490 20.81 12.49 -6.37
CA SER A 490 21.70 13.65 -6.39
C SER A 490 21.07 14.87 -5.75
N ASP A 491 19.78 15.11 -6.04
CA ASP A 491 19.06 16.24 -5.44
C ASP A 491 18.94 16.07 -3.94
N LEU A 492 18.59 14.86 -3.49
CA LEU A 492 18.50 14.56 -2.06
C LEU A 492 19.86 14.74 -1.38
N ALA A 493 20.91 14.21 -1.99
CA ALA A 493 22.27 14.33 -1.45
C ALA A 493 22.69 15.80 -1.34
N ASN A 494 22.42 16.60 -2.36
CA ASN A 494 22.78 18.01 -2.34
C ASN A 494 22.06 18.76 -1.22
N MET A 495 20.79 18.47 -0.99
CA MET A 495 20.04 19.10 0.10
C MET A 495 20.62 18.73 1.46
N LEU A 496 20.92 17.45 1.67
CA LEU A 496 21.47 16.98 2.94
C LEU A 496 22.90 17.48 3.17
N LEU A 497 23.71 17.54 2.11
CA LEU A 497 25.08 18.01 2.21
C LEU A 497 25.13 19.52 2.44
N GLN A 498 24.22 20.30 1.87
CA GLN A 498 24.11 21.72 2.17
C GLN A 498 23.78 21.95 3.64
N ASP A 499 22.87 21.16 4.21
CA ASP A 499 22.54 21.24 5.61
C ASP A 499 23.75 20.88 6.50
N ALA A 500 24.66 20.07 5.98
CA ALA A 500 25.89 19.72 6.68
C ALA A 500 27.03 20.73 6.44
N GLY A 501 26.76 21.83 5.71
CA GLY A 501 27.73 22.89 5.46
C GLY A 501 28.50 22.77 4.17
N TRP A 502 28.17 21.85 3.29
CA TRP A 502 28.82 21.72 1.99
C TRP A 502 28.16 22.62 0.96
N ASN A 503 28.93 23.11 0.00
CA ASN A 503 28.39 23.82 -1.16
C ASN A 503 28.46 22.92 -2.40
N ASN A 504 27.87 23.36 -3.49
CA ASN A 504 27.83 22.58 -4.72
C ASN A 504 29.23 22.32 -5.31
N THR A 505 30.15 23.25 -5.15
CA THR A 505 31.51 23.09 -5.62
C THR A 505 32.21 21.95 -4.92
N ARG A 506 32.01 21.85 -3.61
CA ARG A 506 32.62 20.78 -2.80
C ARG A 506 32.04 19.43 -3.18
N VAL A 507 30.72 19.34 -3.40
CA VAL A 507 30.09 18.11 -3.84
C VAL A 507 30.65 17.67 -5.20
N SER A 508 30.73 18.60 -6.17
CA SER A 508 31.25 18.30 -7.50
C SER A 508 32.69 17.85 -7.47
N SER A 509 33.52 18.53 -6.67
CA SER A 509 34.94 18.17 -6.53
C SER A 509 35.12 16.79 -5.94
N THR A 510 34.33 16.45 -4.93
CA THR A 510 34.39 15.16 -4.29
C THR A 510 33.95 14.04 -5.24
N LEU A 511 32.91 14.30 -6.03
CA LEU A 511 32.44 13.33 -7.04
C LEU A 511 33.52 13.09 -8.09
N LYS A 512 34.15 14.15 -8.57
CA LYS A 512 35.21 14.01 -9.57
C LYS A 512 36.44 13.29 -9.02
N GLY A 513 36.77 13.52 -7.77
CA GLY A 513 37.90 12.87 -7.14
C GLY A 513 37.74 11.37 -6.99
N GLY A 514 36.51 10.87 -6.98
CA GLY A 514 36.23 9.43 -6.92
C GLY A 514 36.44 8.78 -5.56
N ASN A 515 36.93 9.52 -4.57
CA ASN A 515 37.20 8.95 -3.25
C ASN A 515 35.94 8.89 -2.41
N THR A 516 35.79 7.80 -1.69
CA THR A 516 34.68 7.62 -0.75
C THR A 516 34.78 8.63 0.38
N THR A 517 33.71 9.38 0.62
CA THR A 517 33.66 10.37 1.68
C THR A 517 32.39 10.22 2.50
N TYR A 518 32.53 10.07 3.82
CA TYR A 518 31.40 9.93 4.73
C TYR A 518 31.11 11.30 5.34
N VAL A 519 29.85 11.75 5.23
CA VAL A 519 29.44 13.06 5.74
C VAL A 519 28.31 12.86 6.74
N ASN A 520 28.59 13.17 8.01
CA ASN A 520 27.57 13.06 9.04
C ASN A 520 26.54 14.18 8.90
N ILE A 521 25.28 13.84 9.09
CA ILE A 521 24.18 14.81 9.08
C ILE A 521 24.02 15.33 10.51
N ARG A 522 23.94 16.66 10.65
CA ARG A 522 23.85 17.28 11.98
C ARG A 522 22.61 16.87 12.73
N GLN A 523 21.49 16.84 12.04
CA GLN A 523 20.23 16.35 12.61
C GLN A 523 19.82 15.15 11.80
N HIS A 524 19.57 14.06 12.48
CA HIS A 524 19.12 12.85 11.81
C HIS A 524 17.74 13.09 11.22
N ILE A 525 17.55 12.66 9.97
CA ILE A 525 16.30 12.85 9.26
C ILE A 525 15.46 11.59 9.40
N PRO A 526 14.29 11.64 10.04
CA PRO A 526 13.43 10.48 10.16
C PRO A 526 13.03 9.92 8.79
N VAL A 527 13.02 8.60 8.69
CA VAL A 527 12.60 7.90 7.46
C VAL A 527 11.54 6.89 7.82
N LYS A 528 10.40 6.95 7.14
CA LYS A 528 9.35 5.97 7.30
C LYS A 528 9.11 5.26 5.97
N LEU A 529 9.27 3.94 5.97
CA LEU A 529 8.90 3.09 4.86
C LEU A 529 7.54 2.51 5.20
N TYR A 530 6.53 2.88 4.41
CA TYR A 530 5.14 2.52 4.67
C TYR A 530 4.47 1.95 3.43
N TYR A 531 3.24 1.48 3.59
CA TYR A 531 2.58 0.75 2.52
C TYR A 531 1.10 1.09 2.48
N LEU A 532 0.72 1.96 1.55
CA LEU A 532 -0.67 2.26 1.26
C LEU A 532 -0.95 1.96 -0.20
N THR A 533 -1.97 1.16 -0.44
CA THR A 533 -2.41 0.84 -1.80
C THR A 533 -3.62 1.68 -2.24
N ALA A 534 -4.18 2.45 -1.32
CA ALA A 534 -5.25 3.41 -1.66
C ALA A 534 -5.17 4.64 -0.77
N TRP A 535 -5.43 5.81 -1.35
CA TRP A 535 -5.50 7.09 -0.66
C TRP A 535 -6.29 8.06 -1.55
N VAL A 536 -6.45 9.31 -1.12
CA VAL A 536 -7.13 10.32 -1.94
C VAL A 536 -6.14 11.44 -2.25
N SER A 537 -5.99 11.75 -3.53
CA SER A 537 -5.10 12.84 -3.95
C SER A 537 -5.71 14.20 -3.65
N ASP A 538 -4.90 15.26 -3.79
CA ASP A 538 -5.32 16.61 -3.44
C ASP A 538 -6.55 17.10 -4.21
N ASP A 539 -6.76 16.56 -5.41
CA ASP A 539 -7.93 16.91 -6.21
C ASP A 539 -9.19 16.13 -5.83
N GLY A 540 -9.13 15.36 -4.76
CA GLY A 540 -10.29 14.60 -4.26
C GLY A 540 -10.50 13.26 -4.92
N LYS A 541 -9.64 12.85 -5.84
CA LYS A 541 -9.83 11.58 -6.51
C LYS A 541 -9.12 10.44 -5.78
N PRO A 542 -9.81 9.33 -5.51
CA PRO A 542 -9.14 8.21 -4.87
C PRO A 542 -8.13 7.56 -5.81
N GLN A 543 -7.00 7.17 -5.27
CA GLN A 543 -5.92 6.55 -5.99
C GLN A 543 -5.77 5.10 -5.54
N PHE A 544 -5.43 4.21 -6.45
CA PHE A 544 -5.24 2.79 -6.14
C PHE A 544 -3.95 2.31 -6.79
N ARG A 545 -3.21 1.47 -6.11
CA ARG A 545 -1.95 0.92 -6.62
C ARG A 545 -1.92 -0.59 -6.43
N THR A 546 -1.20 -1.27 -7.30
CA THR A 546 -1.05 -2.72 -7.24
C THR A 546 -0.41 -3.15 -5.93
N ASP A 547 -0.99 -4.16 -5.30
CA ASP A 547 -0.51 -4.73 -4.04
C ASP A 547 0.65 -5.68 -4.31
N ILE A 548 1.84 -5.10 -4.47
CA ILE A 548 3.02 -5.84 -4.92
C ILE A 548 3.50 -6.92 -3.94
N TYR A 549 3.23 -6.75 -2.65
CA TYR A 549 3.67 -7.70 -1.62
C TYR A 549 2.54 -8.56 -1.07
N ASN A 550 1.38 -8.47 -1.68
CA ASN A 550 0.21 -9.28 -1.32
C ASN A 550 -0.23 -9.09 0.14
N TYR A 551 -0.29 -7.84 0.56
CA TYR A 551 -0.71 -7.47 1.91
C TYR A 551 -2.20 -7.12 2.02
N ASP A 552 -2.93 -7.11 0.91
CA ASP A 552 -4.33 -6.70 0.89
C ASP A 552 -5.31 -7.87 0.85
N ASP A 553 -4.84 -9.10 1.01
CA ASP A 553 -5.70 -10.28 0.85
C ASP A 553 -6.84 -10.36 1.85
N THR A 554 -6.73 -9.72 2.99
CA THR A 554 -7.79 -9.75 4.01
C THR A 554 -9.12 -9.18 3.49
N VAL A 555 -9.09 -8.31 2.49
CA VAL A 555 -10.33 -7.74 1.94
C VAL A 555 -11.25 -8.82 1.34
N ARG A 556 -10.70 -9.97 0.98
CA ARG A 556 -11.52 -11.09 0.49
C ARG A 556 -12.48 -11.57 1.55
N SER A 557 -12.03 -11.60 2.81
CA SER A 557 -12.88 -11.99 3.93
C SER A 557 -13.95 -10.94 4.18
N GLY A 558 -13.61 -9.67 3.99
CA GLY A 558 -14.55 -8.57 4.17
C GLY A 558 -15.57 -8.44 3.05
N ALA A 559 -15.33 -9.06 1.90
CA ALA A 559 -16.21 -8.95 0.75
C ALA A 559 -17.61 -9.47 1.01
N GLN A 560 -17.75 -10.40 1.92
CA GLN A 560 -19.05 -11.00 2.23
C GLN A 560 -19.98 -10.03 2.93
N ILE A 561 -19.47 -8.92 3.45
CA ILE A 561 -20.26 -8.00 4.26
C ILE A 561 -20.59 -6.71 3.50
N LEU A 562 -20.24 -6.59 2.23
CA LEU A 562 -20.38 -5.33 1.49
C LEU A 562 -21.82 -4.79 1.45
N ALA A 563 -22.80 -5.66 1.23
CA ALA A 563 -24.20 -5.23 1.17
C ALA A 563 -24.69 -4.72 2.53
N GLN A 564 -24.32 -5.41 3.62
CA GLN A 564 -24.68 -4.99 4.96
C GLN A 564 -23.92 -3.73 5.38
N ALA A 565 -22.64 -3.67 5.03
CA ALA A 565 -21.82 -2.50 5.32
C ALA A 565 -22.39 -1.23 4.67
N GLU A 566 -22.89 -1.34 3.42
CA GLU A 566 -23.51 -0.23 2.75
C GLU A 566 -24.68 0.35 3.56
N LYS A 567 -25.49 -0.52 4.18
CA LYS A 567 -26.61 -0.07 5.01
C LYS A 567 -26.14 0.73 6.21
N LEU A 568 -25.01 0.38 6.80
CA LEU A 568 -24.48 1.10 7.96
C LEU A 568 -23.75 2.38 7.57
N MET A 569 -23.30 2.48 6.31
CA MET A 569 -22.55 3.65 5.83
C MET A 569 -23.45 4.78 5.37
N GLN A 570 -24.74 4.55 5.26
CA GLN A 570 -25.70 5.58 4.82
C GLN A 570 -26.00 6.63 5.90
#